data_8e4fc2d965a9af85b107e0b85f740ead
#
_entry.id   8e4fc2d965a9af85b107e0b85f740ead
#
_cell.length_a   1.000
_cell.length_b   1.000
_cell.length_c   1.000
_cell.angle_alpha   90.00
_cell.angle_beta   90.00
_cell.angle_gamma   90.00
#
_symmetry.space_group_name_H-M   'P 1'
#
loop_
_entity.id
_entity.type
_entity.pdbx_description
1 polymer ?
#
loop_
_entity_poly.entity_id
_entity_poly.type
_entity_poly.pdbx_seq_one_letter_code
_entity_poly.pdbx_strand_id
1 'polypeptide(L)'
;MLSDGGVCCIDEFDKMGKEKQVLLEAMEQQTVSVAKAGIVCTLSARVSILAAANPSGGHYNRGKTVAENIKMPAGLLSRFDLVVAARPLTTRPSCCWTHRTKRRTACSPSTS
;
A
#
# COMPACT_ATOMS: atom_id res chain seq x y z
N MET A 1 7.54 5.53 13.20
CA MET A 1 7.23 4.25 12.55
C MET A 1 8.54 3.51 12.27
N LEU A 2 8.64 2.22 12.59
CA LEU A 2 9.91 1.48 12.44
C LEU A 2 10.41 1.38 10.99
N SER A 3 9.53 1.54 10.01
CA SER A 3 9.84 1.45 8.58
C SER A 3 10.02 2.81 7.90
N ASP A 4 10.19 3.90 8.64
CA ASP A 4 10.39 5.21 8.00
C ASP A 4 11.66 5.21 7.14
N GLY A 5 11.54 5.57 5.88
CA GLY A 5 12.62 5.51 4.89
C GLY A 5 12.92 4.12 4.32
N GLY A 6 12.16 3.09 4.70
CA GLY A 6 12.33 1.70 4.30
C GLY A 6 11.24 1.14 3.40
N VAL A 7 11.13 -0.19 3.39
CA VAL A 7 10.10 -0.95 2.66
C VAL A 7 9.23 -1.70 3.66
N CYS A 8 7.92 -1.57 3.50
CA CYS A 8 6.92 -2.30 4.27
C CYS A 8 6.32 -3.39 3.39
N CYS A 9 6.55 -4.65 3.76
CA CYS A 9 5.95 -5.80 3.07
C CYS A 9 4.70 -6.25 3.82
N ILE A 10 3.57 -6.35 3.12
CA ILE A 10 2.29 -6.72 3.68
C ILE A 10 1.76 -7.92 2.91
N ASP A 11 1.54 -9.02 3.61
CA ASP A 11 0.87 -10.19 3.06
C ASP A 11 -0.63 -10.17 3.42
N GLU A 12 -1.43 -10.90 2.65
CA GLU A 12 -2.89 -11.00 2.83
C GLU A 12 -3.60 -9.63 2.92
N PHE A 13 -3.17 -8.68 2.11
CA PHE A 13 -3.70 -7.32 2.09
C PHE A 13 -5.23 -7.27 1.88
N ASP A 14 -5.79 -8.26 1.19
CA ASP A 14 -7.24 -8.41 0.97
C ASP A 14 -8.01 -8.59 2.29
N LYS A 15 -7.41 -9.23 3.29
CA LYS A 15 -8.04 -9.53 4.58
C LYS A 15 -7.96 -8.40 5.60
N MET A 16 -7.14 -7.39 5.37
CA MET A 16 -7.05 -6.22 6.24
C MET A 16 -8.38 -5.47 6.28
N GLY A 17 -8.76 -5.02 7.48
CA GLY A 17 -9.97 -4.25 7.75
C GLY A 17 -9.73 -2.73 7.78
N LYS A 18 -9.89 -2.16 8.98
CA LYS A 18 -9.73 -0.71 9.23
C LYS A 18 -8.30 -0.21 9.03
N GLU A 19 -7.33 -1.10 9.14
CA GLU A 19 -5.90 -0.81 8.95
C GLU A 19 -5.59 -0.29 7.55
N LYS A 20 -6.42 -0.62 6.55
CA LYS A 20 -6.31 -0.06 5.19
C LYS A 20 -6.38 1.46 5.16
N GLN A 21 -7.15 2.07 6.06
CA GLN A 21 -7.25 3.54 6.12
C GLN A 21 -5.97 4.18 6.62
N VAL A 22 -5.31 3.56 7.60
CA VAL A 22 -4.02 4.03 8.13
C VAL A 22 -2.95 3.95 7.05
N LEU A 23 -2.97 2.88 6.26
CA LEU A 23 -2.06 2.74 5.12
C LEU A 23 -2.34 3.77 4.04
N LEU A 24 -3.61 4.06 3.77
CA LEU A 24 -3.99 5.09 2.82
C LEU A 24 -3.45 6.47 3.25
N GLU A 25 -3.60 6.83 4.52
CA GLU A 25 -3.04 8.05 5.09
C GLU A 25 -1.51 8.09 4.93
N ALA A 26 -0.83 6.98 5.25
CA ALA A 26 0.61 6.87 5.07
C ALA A 26 1.06 7.03 3.61
N MET A 27 0.29 6.48 2.66
CA MET A 27 0.57 6.59 1.22
C MET A 27 0.33 7.99 0.68
N GLU A 28 -0.69 8.69 1.18
CA GLU A 28 -1.07 10.03 0.73
C GLU A 28 -0.21 11.13 1.36
N GLN A 29 -0.10 11.10 2.68
CA GLN A 29 0.49 12.19 3.46
C GLN A 29 1.92 11.89 3.93
N GLN A 30 2.38 10.64 3.77
CA GLN A 30 3.66 10.17 4.31
C GLN A 30 3.76 10.34 5.84
N THR A 31 2.60 10.36 6.50
CA THR A 31 2.44 10.49 7.94
C THR A 31 1.31 9.58 8.42
N VAL A 32 1.38 9.18 9.68
CA VAL A 32 0.32 8.43 10.33
C VAL A 32 -0.04 9.13 11.64
N SER A 33 -1.31 9.44 11.79
CA SER A 33 -1.85 10.05 13.01
C SER A 33 -2.28 8.96 13.99
N VAL A 34 -1.70 8.97 15.18
CA VAL A 34 -2.03 8.02 16.24
C VAL A 34 -2.61 8.81 17.41
N ALA A 35 -3.87 8.51 17.74
CA ALA A 35 -4.53 9.03 18.93
C ALA A 35 -4.52 7.96 20.03
N LYS A 36 -3.81 8.18 21.11
CA LYS A 36 -3.81 7.30 22.28
C LYS A 36 -3.90 8.13 23.58
N ALA A 37 -4.85 7.76 24.42
CA ALA A 37 -5.06 8.41 25.73
C ALA A 37 -5.20 9.95 25.66
N GLY A 38 -5.90 10.48 24.65
CA GLY A 38 -6.10 11.93 24.49
C GLY A 38 -4.92 12.69 23.87
N ILE A 39 -3.82 12.02 23.58
CA ILE A 39 -2.66 12.61 22.91
C ILE A 39 -2.70 12.21 21.43
N VAL A 40 -2.66 13.18 20.54
CA VAL A 40 -2.55 12.98 19.11
C VAL A 40 -1.09 13.19 18.69
N CYS A 41 -0.46 12.15 18.20
CA CYS A 41 0.90 12.21 17.68
C CYS A 41 0.89 11.92 16.18
N THR A 42 1.55 12.76 15.38
CA THR A 42 1.79 12.51 13.97
C THR A 42 3.19 11.94 13.79
N LEU A 43 3.27 10.76 13.21
CA LEU A 43 4.52 10.05 12.97
C LEU A 43 4.86 10.07 11.49
N SER A 44 6.11 10.34 11.13
CA SER A 44 6.58 10.23 9.75
C SER A 44 6.51 8.77 9.28
N ALA A 45 5.95 8.56 8.09
CA ALA A 45 5.74 7.26 7.49
C ALA A 45 6.12 7.26 6.00
N ARG A 46 7.35 7.67 5.69
CA ARG A 46 7.90 7.68 4.33
C ARG A 46 8.36 6.29 3.97
N VAL A 47 7.41 5.44 3.57
CA VAL A 47 7.67 4.02 3.30
C VAL A 47 7.31 3.67 1.87
N SER A 48 8.06 2.74 1.28
CA SER A 48 7.62 2.04 0.08
C SER A 48 6.82 0.81 0.51
N ILE A 49 5.64 0.61 -0.07
CA ILE A 49 4.75 -0.49 0.30
C ILE A 49 4.77 -1.54 -0.79
N LEU A 50 5.04 -2.77 -0.39
CA LEU A 50 4.89 -3.97 -1.21
C LEU A 50 3.79 -4.82 -0.59
N ALA A 51 2.66 -4.95 -1.28
CA ALA A 51 1.52 -5.71 -0.79
C ALA A 51 1.25 -6.93 -1.65
N ALA A 52 0.93 -8.04 -1.02
CA ALA A 52 0.44 -9.24 -1.66
C ALA A 52 -1.03 -9.47 -1.27
N ALA A 53 -1.87 -9.81 -2.25
CA ALA A 53 -3.28 -10.08 -2.03
C ALA A 53 -3.75 -11.26 -2.88
N ASN A 54 -4.72 -11.98 -2.39
CA ASN A 54 -5.36 -13.07 -3.12
C ASN A 54 -6.66 -12.58 -3.77
N PRO A 55 -6.99 -13.07 -4.98
CA PRO A 55 -8.24 -12.72 -5.63
C PRO A 55 -9.42 -13.29 -4.85
N SER A 56 -10.48 -12.49 -4.75
CA SER A 56 -11.75 -12.90 -4.14
C SER A 56 -12.36 -14.06 -4.94
N GLY A 57 -12.53 -15.20 -4.29
CA GLY A 57 -13.01 -16.43 -4.95
C GLY A 57 -11.91 -17.39 -5.38
N GLY A 58 -10.63 -17.12 -5.06
CA GLY A 58 -9.51 -18.02 -5.28
C GLY A 58 -9.00 -18.10 -6.71
N HIS A 59 -9.68 -17.46 -7.68
CA HIS A 59 -9.27 -17.42 -9.08
C HIS A 59 -9.36 -16.00 -9.64
N TYR A 60 -8.33 -15.60 -10.37
CA TYR A 60 -8.33 -14.32 -11.07
C TYR A 60 -9.17 -14.42 -12.35
N ASN A 61 -10.25 -13.66 -12.42
CA ASN A 61 -11.12 -13.60 -13.59
C ASN A 61 -10.66 -12.48 -14.53
N ARG A 62 -10.26 -12.85 -15.75
CA ARG A 62 -9.80 -11.89 -16.78
C ARG A 62 -10.90 -10.99 -17.33
N GLY A 63 -12.16 -11.40 -17.19
CA GLY A 63 -13.32 -10.60 -17.62
C GLY A 63 -13.73 -9.54 -16.63
N LYS A 64 -13.12 -9.50 -15.43
CA LYS A 64 -13.38 -8.52 -14.38
C LYS A 64 -12.20 -7.57 -14.20
N THR A 65 -12.49 -6.38 -13.72
CA THR A 65 -11.45 -5.41 -13.35
C THR A 65 -10.61 -5.91 -12.16
N VAL A 66 -9.43 -5.34 -11.99
CA VAL A 66 -8.56 -5.67 -10.85
C VAL A 66 -9.26 -5.39 -9.52
N ALA A 67 -9.98 -4.26 -9.43
CA ALA A 67 -10.74 -3.85 -8.26
C ALA A 67 -11.80 -4.89 -7.86
N GLU A 68 -12.51 -5.44 -8.83
CA GLU A 68 -13.54 -6.46 -8.61
C GLU A 68 -12.95 -7.82 -8.23
N ASN A 69 -11.80 -8.17 -8.81
CA ASN A 69 -11.12 -9.42 -8.48
C ASN A 69 -10.65 -9.46 -7.02
N ILE A 70 -10.25 -8.31 -6.47
CA ILE A 70 -9.66 -8.26 -5.12
C ILE A 70 -10.62 -7.66 -4.08
N LYS A 71 -11.80 -7.19 -4.52
CA LYS A 71 -12.77 -6.49 -3.67
C LYS A 71 -12.15 -5.31 -2.92
N MET A 72 -11.40 -4.50 -3.63
CA MET A 72 -10.68 -3.39 -3.07
C MET A 72 -11.25 -2.06 -3.58
N PRO A 73 -11.37 -1.02 -2.74
CA PRO A 73 -11.84 0.29 -3.19
C PRO A 73 -10.88 0.87 -4.22
N ALA A 74 -11.45 1.45 -5.28
CA ALA A 74 -10.68 2.04 -6.39
C ALA A 74 -9.70 3.13 -5.93
N GLY A 75 -10.06 3.89 -4.89
CA GLY A 75 -9.20 4.91 -4.31
C GLY A 75 -7.90 4.38 -3.72
N LEU A 76 -7.92 3.16 -3.19
CA LEU A 76 -6.69 2.51 -2.69
C LEU A 76 -5.84 1.99 -3.84
N LEU A 77 -6.47 1.42 -4.86
CA LEU A 77 -5.79 0.92 -6.06
C LEU A 77 -5.04 2.01 -6.82
N SER A 78 -5.64 3.20 -6.93
CA SER A 78 -5.05 4.34 -7.62
C SER A 78 -3.77 4.88 -6.96
N ARG A 79 -3.47 4.46 -5.73
CA ARG A 79 -2.25 4.83 -5.00
C ARG A 79 -1.07 3.91 -5.27
N PHE A 80 -1.33 2.74 -5.85
CA PHE A 80 -0.25 1.84 -6.26
C PHE A 80 0.26 2.22 -7.64
N ASP A 81 1.58 2.36 -7.77
CA ASP A 81 2.23 2.69 -9.04
C ASP A 81 2.25 1.50 -9.99
N LEU A 82 2.32 0.29 -9.44
CA LEU A 82 2.39 -0.94 -10.22
C LEU A 82 1.54 -2.03 -9.58
N VAL A 83 0.71 -2.66 -10.38
CA VAL A 83 -0.09 -3.82 -10.00
C VAL A 83 0.27 -4.97 -10.92
N VAL A 84 0.80 -6.04 -10.36
CA VAL A 84 1.20 -7.23 -11.11
C VAL A 84 0.31 -8.41 -10.71
N ALA A 85 -0.41 -8.98 -11.67
CA ALA A 85 -1.10 -10.24 -11.48
C ALA A 85 -0.12 -11.38 -11.80
N ALA A 86 0.50 -11.94 -10.76
CA ALA A 86 1.39 -13.08 -10.89
C ALA A 86 0.57 -14.36 -11.13
N ARG A 87 0.95 -15.15 -12.13
CA ARG A 87 0.43 -16.51 -12.31
C ARG A 87 1.42 -17.47 -11.64
N PRO A 88 1.07 -18.12 -10.55
CA PRO A 88 1.89 -19.22 -10.06
C PRO A 88 1.81 -20.38 -11.05
N LEU A 89 2.91 -21.08 -11.19
CA LEU A 89 2.97 -22.34 -11.95
C LEU A 89 2.08 -23.45 -11.33
N THR A 90 1.65 -23.26 -10.10
CA THR A 90 0.82 -24.18 -9.31
C THR A 90 -0.29 -23.41 -8.59
N THR A 91 -1.50 -23.56 -9.06
CA THR A 91 -2.83 -23.51 -8.44
C THR A 91 -3.37 -22.24 -7.77
N ARG A 92 -2.61 -21.23 -7.37
CA ARG A 92 -3.19 -19.99 -6.78
C ARG A 92 -2.56 -18.72 -7.34
N PRO A 93 -3.30 -17.89 -8.10
CA PRO A 93 -2.80 -16.60 -8.55
C PRO A 93 -2.74 -15.62 -7.38
N SER A 94 -1.55 -15.14 -7.06
CA SER A 94 -1.34 -14.04 -6.12
C SER A 94 -1.11 -12.76 -6.90
N CYS A 95 -1.65 -11.64 -6.43
CA CYS A 95 -1.38 -10.32 -6.99
C CYS A 95 -0.38 -9.61 -6.08
N CYS A 96 0.73 -9.17 -6.64
CA CYS A 96 1.71 -8.33 -5.97
C CYS A 96 1.59 -6.88 -6.42
N TRP A 97 1.74 -5.94 -5.50
CA TRP A 97 1.55 -4.53 -5.73
C TRP A 97 2.70 -3.77 -5.13
N THR A 98 3.17 -2.75 -5.82
CA THR A 98 4.21 -1.89 -5.30
C THR A 98 3.76 -0.44 -5.31
N HIS A 99 3.97 0.24 -4.22
CA HIS A 99 3.88 1.68 -4.11
C HIS A 99 5.25 2.23 -3.74
N ARG A 100 5.77 3.13 -4.57
CA ARG A 100 7.03 3.82 -4.29
C ARG A 100 6.73 5.24 -3.82
N THR A 101 7.11 5.55 -2.61
CA THR A 101 7.11 6.93 -2.14
C THR A 101 8.14 7.73 -2.94
N LYS A 102 7.71 8.72 -3.73
CA LYS A 102 8.62 9.67 -4.37
C LYS A 102 9.41 10.39 -3.28
N ARG A 103 10.70 10.13 -3.21
CA ARG A 103 11.60 11.02 -2.46
C ARG A 103 11.52 12.37 -3.11
N ARG A 104 10.90 13.35 -2.46
CA ARG A 104 11.16 14.74 -2.78
C ARG A 104 12.59 15.02 -2.34
N THR A 105 13.52 14.99 -3.27
CA THR A 105 14.82 15.59 -3.09
C THR A 105 14.55 17.07 -2.88
N ALA A 106 14.53 17.50 -1.64
CA ALA A 106 14.65 18.90 -1.32
C ALA A 106 16.06 19.31 -1.75
N CYS A 107 16.16 19.89 -2.93
CA CYS A 107 17.33 20.64 -3.33
C CYS A 107 17.33 21.89 -2.44
N SER A 108 18.13 21.87 -1.38
CA SER A 108 18.45 23.09 -0.66
C SER A 108 19.35 23.92 -1.55
N PRO A 109 18.99 25.17 -1.92
CA PRO A 109 19.94 26.05 -2.55
C PRO A 109 20.99 26.44 -1.50
N SER A 110 22.21 26.03 -1.73
CA SER A 110 23.37 26.56 -1.02
C SER A 110 23.50 28.01 -1.41
N THR A 111 23.18 28.92 -0.51
CA THR A 111 23.54 30.32 -0.60
C THR A 111 25.03 30.46 -0.24
N SER A 112 25.79 30.87 -1.24
CA SER A 112 27.11 31.46 -1.05
C SER A 112 26.97 32.89 -0.56
#